data_82b4f97c2205876915ac666720dc117f
#
_entry.id   82b4f97c2205876915ac666720dc117f
#
_cell.length_a   1.000
_cell.length_b   1.000
_cell.length_c   1.000
_cell.angle_alpha   90.00
_cell.angle_beta   90.00
_cell.angle_gamma   90.00
#
_symmetry.space_group_name_H-M   'P 1'
#
loop_
_entity.id
_entity.type
_entity.pdbx_description
1 polymer ?
#
loop_
_entity_poly.entity_id
_entity_poly.type
_entity_poly.pdbx_seq_one_letter_code
_entity_poly.pdbx_strand_id
1 'polypeptide(L)'
;MTEPQGRHDSKTRLLEAALAVIRSKGYSATRVEDVCAAAGVTKGSFFHHFKSKEDLALAAVAHWGAQTTGFFADAPYHAPDDPLDRLIAYVAFRKAILTGELPEFTCFLGTIIQEAYLTHPEISTACERSLTAHAKTLEADIRDAMRKYRVRGNWTVGSLALHIQAVIQGGFILAKAKANAAAAAESLDHLRRYLELLFDTQTKRRPDRAPGKATKS
;
A
#
# COMPACT_ATOMS: atom_id res chain seq x y z
N MET A 1 -26.43 9.74 -30.03
CA MET A 1 -25.07 9.58 -30.58
C MET A 1 -24.30 8.74 -29.58
N THR A 2 -24.17 7.44 -29.82
CA THR A 2 -23.48 6.46 -28.99
C THR A 2 -21.98 6.66 -29.15
N GLU A 3 -21.26 7.06 -28.10
CA GLU A 3 -19.80 7.02 -28.11
C GLU A 3 -19.31 5.58 -28.35
N PRO A 4 -18.29 5.37 -29.19
CA PRO A 4 -17.85 4.02 -29.53
C PRO A 4 -17.22 3.35 -28.32
N GLN A 5 -17.84 2.29 -27.80
CA GLN A 5 -17.35 1.41 -26.73
C GLN A 5 -15.89 0.98 -26.89
N GLY A 6 -15.37 0.88 -28.11
CA GLY A 6 -13.98 0.53 -28.39
C GLY A 6 -12.94 1.58 -27.96
N ARG A 7 -13.32 2.83 -27.75
CA ARG A 7 -12.41 3.93 -27.40
C ARG A 7 -12.12 3.98 -25.90
N HIS A 8 -13.12 3.68 -25.09
CA HIS A 8 -12.97 3.57 -23.63
C HIS A 8 -12.13 2.33 -23.27
N ASP A 9 -12.27 1.25 -24.04
CA ASP A 9 -11.54 0.01 -23.89
C ASP A 9 -10.02 0.19 -24.12
N SER A 10 -9.56 0.87 -25.18
CA SER A 10 -8.14 1.01 -25.50
C SER A 10 -7.35 1.84 -24.47
N LYS A 11 -7.95 2.88 -23.87
CA LYS A 11 -7.33 3.65 -22.79
C LYS A 11 -7.14 2.79 -21.53
N THR A 12 -8.16 2.07 -21.14
CA THR A 12 -8.10 1.16 -19.98
C THR A 12 -7.07 0.05 -20.20
N ARG A 13 -7.04 -0.56 -21.38
CA ARG A 13 -6.04 -1.57 -21.75
C ARG A 13 -4.62 -1.03 -21.68
N LEU A 14 -4.38 0.22 -22.10
CA LEU A 14 -3.07 0.87 -21.97
C LEU A 14 -2.69 1.11 -20.51
N LEU A 15 -3.64 1.51 -19.66
CA LEU A 15 -3.39 1.70 -18.22
C LEU A 15 -3.06 0.37 -17.54
N GLU A 16 -3.84 -0.68 -17.77
CA GLU A 16 -3.58 -2.03 -17.22
C GLU A 16 -2.23 -2.58 -17.69
N ALA A 17 -1.92 -2.44 -18.98
CA ALA A 17 -0.63 -2.82 -19.55
C ALA A 17 0.52 -2.04 -18.90
N ALA A 18 0.36 -0.72 -18.67
CA ALA A 18 1.36 0.09 -17.98
C ALA A 18 1.61 -0.41 -16.56
N LEU A 19 0.54 -0.73 -15.79
CA LEU A 19 0.67 -1.31 -14.45
C LEU A 19 1.46 -2.62 -14.47
N ALA A 20 1.17 -3.51 -15.40
CA ALA A 20 1.83 -4.81 -15.50
C ALA A 20 3.31 -4.67 -15.94
N VAL A 21 3.57 -3.92 -17.01
CA VAL A 21 4.92 -3.76 -17.57
C VAL A 21 5.85 -3.03 -16.60
N ILE A 22 5.40 -1.94 -15.97
CA ILE A 22 6.23 -1.17 -15.03
C ILE A 22 6.52 -2.00 -13.77
N ARG A 23 5.56 -2.76 -13.24
CA ARG A 23 5.81 -3.63 -12.09
C ARG A 23 6.80 -4.76 -12.40
N SER A 24 6.82 -5.22 -13.65
CA SER A 24 7.72 -6.30 -14.11
C SER A 24 9.15 -5.84 -14.32
N LYS A 25 9.37 -4.73 -15.03
CA LYS A 25 10.72 -4.32 -15.47
C LYS A 25 11.14 -2.91 -15.06
N GLY A 26 10.32 -2.19 -14.31
CA GLY A 26 10.59 -0.82 -13.87
C GLY A 26 10.13 0.24 -14.87
N TYR A 27 10.03 1.48 -14.37
CA TYR A 27 9.59 2.63 -15.16
C TYR A 27 10.62 3.02 -16.23
N SER A 28 11.90 3.13 -15.85
CA SER A 28 12.96 3.58 -16.74
C SER A 28 13.14 2.66 -17.94
N ALA A 29 13.10 1.35 -17.73
CA ALA A 29 13.23 0.33 -18.78
C ALA A 29 11.96 0.14 -19.62
N THR A 30 10.82 0.69 -19.21
CA THR A 30 9.56 0.59 -19.94
C THR A 30 9.55 1.57 -21.12
N ARG A 31 9.26 1.06 -22.32
CA ARG A 31 9.06 1.84 -23.54
C ARG A 31 7.58 1.90 -23.91
N VAL A 32 7.19 2.91 -24.66
CA VAL A 32 5.81 3.03 -25.20
C VAL A 32 5.42 1.79 -26.01
N GLU A 33 6.37 1.24 -26.79
CA GLU A 33 6.18 0.02 -27.57
C GLU A 33 5.84 -1.18 -26.74
N ASP A 34 6.48 -1.33 -25.59
CA ASP A 34 6.22 -2.46 -24.66
C ASP A 34 4.78 -2.41 -24.13
N VAL A 35 4.33 -1.20 -23.76
CA VAL A 35 2.95 -0.99 -23.27
C VAL A 35 1.94 -1.21 -24.41
N CYS A 36 2.22 -0.71 -25.61
CA CYS A 36 1.36 -0.93 -26.78
C CYS A 36 1.24 -2.42 -27.11
N ALA A 37 2.35 -3.15 -27.10
CA ALA A 37 2.37 -4.60 -27.34
C ALA A 37 1.56 -5.35 -26.29
N ALA A 38 1.77 -5.06 -25.00
CA ALA A 38 1.03 -5.68 -23.91
C ALA A 38 -0.46 -5.35 -23.94
N ALA A 39 -0.82 -4.12 -24.32
CA ALA A 39 -2.21 -3.68 -24.48
C ALA A 39 -2.88 -4.20 -25.78
N GLY A 40 -2.12 -4.74 -26.73
CA GLY A 40 -2.62 -5.12 -28.05
C GLY A 40 -3.17 -3.92 -28.85
N VAL A 41 -2.49 -2.76 -28.78
CA VAL A 41 -2.88 -1.54 -29.49
C VAL A 41 -1.70 -0.97 -30.31
N THR A 42 -2.00 -0.09 -31.26
CA THR A 42 -0.97 0.58 -32.05
C THR A 42 -0.39 1.80 -31.32
N LYS A 43 0.80 2.26 -31.73
CA LYS A 43 1.36 3.55 -31.28
C LYS A 43 0.42 4.72 -31.57
N GLY A 44 -0.28 4.71 -32.68
CA GLY A 44 -1.28 5.75 -33.03
C GLY A 44 -2.40 5.80 -32.00
N SER A 45 -2.88 4.64 -31.52
CA SER A 45 -3.86 4.56 -30.44
C SER A 45 -3.29 5.09 -29.11
N PHE A 46 -2.03 4.79 -28.80
CA PHE A 46 -1.36 5.34 -27.62
C PHE A 46 -1.35 6.88 -27.65
N PHE A 47 -0.79 7.47 -28.72
CA PHE A 47 -0.67 8.94 -28.85
C PHE A 47 -2.01 9.66 -29.00
N HIS A 48 -3.07 8.94 -29.31
CA HIS A 48 -4.42 9.46 -29.23
C HIS A 48 -4.88 9.69 -27.76
N HIS A 49 -4.41 8.89 -26.79
CA HIS A 49 -4.80 8.94 -25.38
C HIS A 49 -3.79 9.64 -24.49
N PHE A 50 -2.50 9.50 -24.79
CA PHE A 50 -1.39 9.98 -23.95
C PHE A 50 -0.35 10.69 -24.80
N LYS A 51 0.10 11.86 -24.33
CA LYS A 51 1.10 12.67 -25.03
C LYS A 51 2.51 12.10 -24.91
N SER A 52 2.79 11.39 -23.80
CA SER A 52 4.11 10.84 -23.47
C SER A 52 4.00 9.65 -22.52
N LYS A 53 5.14 9.00 -22.26
CA LYS A 53 5.24 7.96 -21.22
C LYS A 53 4.93 8.53 -19.83
N GLU A 54 5.33 9.76 -19.55
CA GLU A 54 5.06 10.46 -18.29
C GLU A 54 3.56 10.69 -18.09
N ASP A 55 2.85 11.13 -19.14
CA ASP A 55 1.40 11.35 -19.12
C ASP A 55 0.66 10.02 -18.83
N LEU A 56 1.08 8.93 -19.51
CA LEU A 56 0.60 7.58 -19.20
C LEU A 56 0.88 7.19 -17.75
N ALA A 57 2.10 7.45 -17.25
CA ALA A 57 2.48 7.08 -15.87
C ALA A 57 1.63 7.80 -14.82
N LEU A 58 1.39 9.11 -15.00
CA LEU A 58 0.51 9.88 -14.11
C LEU A 58 -0.92 9.35 -14.13
N ALA A 59 -1.45 9.03 -15.32
CA ALA A 59 -2.76 8.43 -15.45
C ALA A 59 -2.81 7.01 -14.83
N ALA A 60 -1.74 6.23 -14.95
CA ALA A 60 -1.63 4.90 -14.35
C ALA A 60 -1.54 4.97 -12.81
N VAL A 61 -0.87 5.99 -12.23
CA VAL A 61 -0.88 6.25 -10.77
C VAL A 61 -2.31 6.52 -10.29
N ALA A 62 -3.07 7.37 -11.00
CA ALA A 62 -4.45 7.67 -10.65
C ALA A 62 -5.36 6.42 -10.78
N HIS A 63 -5.20 5.65 -11.86
CA HIS A 63 -5.94 4.41 -12.10
C HIS A 63 -5.67 3.36 -11.02
N TRP A 64 -4.40 3.14 -10.65
CA TRP A 64 -3.99 2.28 -9.54
C TRP A 64 -4.63 2.72 -8.22
N GLY A 65 -4.60 4.02 -7.92
CA GLY A 65 -5.22 4.58 -6.71
C GLY A 65 -6.72 4.29 -6.63
N ALA A 66 -7.45 4.46 -7.74
CA ALA A 66 -8.88 4.18 -7.80
C ALA A 66 -9.18 2.68 -7.61
N GLN A 67 -8.44 1.79 -8.30
CA GLN A 67 -8.60 0.34 -8.17
C GLN A 67 -8.30 -0.14 -6.75
N THR A 68 -7.17 0.30 -6.17
CA THR A 68 -6.80 -0.10 -4.82
C THR A 68 -7.76 0.44 -3.78
N THR A 69 -8.25 1.67 -3.92
CA THR A 69 -9.26 2.23 -3.00
C THR A 69 -10.53 1.36 -2.99
N GLY A 70 -11.07 0.99 -4.14
CA GLY A 70 -12.23 0.10 -4.23
C GLY A 70 -11.96 -1.29 -3.65
N PHE A 71 -10.84 -1.90 -4.06
CA PHE A 71 -10.44 -3.22 -3.58
C PHE A 71 -10.30 -3.31 -2.04
N PHE A 72 -9.73 -2.28 -1.41
CA PHE A 72 -9.56 -2.26 0.05
C PHE A 72 -10.82 -1.81 0.79
N ALA A 73 -11.71 -1.02 0.19
CA ALA A 73 -12.96 -0.59 0.82
C ALA A 73 -13.91 -1.78 1.10
N ASP A 74 -13.97 -2.74 0.18
CA ASP A 74 -14.84 -3.91 0.26
C ASP A 74 -14.15 -5.14 0.91
N ALA A 75 -12.95 -4.98 1.42
CA ALA A 75 -12.15 -6.09 1.92
C ALA A 75 -12.64 -6.61 3.28
N PRO A 76 -12.55 -7.94 3.54
CA PRO A 76 -13.12 -8.58 4.72
C PRO A 76 -12.47 -8.17 6.05
N TYR A 77 -11.33 -7.49 6.03
CA TYR A 77 -10.68 -7.04 7.26
C TYR A 77 -11.45 -5.95 8.03
N HIS A 78 -12.50 -5.38 7.43
CA HIS A 78 -13.40 -4.43 8.09
C HIS A 78 -14.44 -5.12 9.02
N ALA A 79 -14.62 -6.44 8.88
CA ALA A 79 -15.68 -7.17 9.59
C ALA A 79 -15.55 -7.22 11.13
N PRO A 80 -14.37 -7.28 11.77
CA PRO A 80 -14.28 -7.31 13.23
C PRO A 80 -14.80 -6.03 13.89
N ASP A 81 -15.49 -6.17 15.02
CA ASP A 81 -15.98 -5.02 15.82
C ASP A 81 -14.83 -4.30 16.53
N ASP A 82 -13.80 -5.05 16.92
CA ASP A 82 -12.64 -4.50 17.62
C ASP A 82 -11.70 -3.78 16.65
N PRO A 83 -11.31 -2.52 16.93
CA PRO A 83 -10.41 -1.78 16.05
C PRO A 83 -9.00 -2.37 15.96
N LEU A 84 -8.49 -3.03 17.01
CA LEU A 84 -7.20 -3.74 16.94
C LEU A 84 -7.33 -5.00 16.07
N ASP A 85 -8.42 -5.74 16.21
CA ASP A 85 -8.67 -6.92 15.39
C ASP A 85 -8.80 -6.55 13.91
N ARG A 86 -9.39 -5.36 13.58
CA ARG A 86 -9.39 -4.85 12.19
C ARG A 86 -7.99 -4.57 11.67
N LEU A 87 -7.10 -3.96 12.49
CA LEU A 87 -5.70 -3.74 12.11
C LEU A 87 -4.95 -5.06 11.91
N ILE A 88 -5.16 -6.05 12.78
CA ILE A 88 -4.58 -7.39 12.65
C ILE A 88 -5.13 -8.10 11.40
N ALA A 89 -6.44 -8.01 11.19
CA ALA A 89 -7.10 -8.55 10.00
C ALA A 89 -6.61 -7.88 8.70
N TYR A 90 -6.35 -6.56 8.72
CA TYR A 90 -5.71 -5.87 7.59
C TYR A 90 -4.35 -6.47 7.26
N VAL A 91 -3.48 -6.69 8.25
CA VAL A 91 -2.16 -7.31 8.03
C VAL A 91 -2.30 -8.74 7.50
N ALA A 92 -3.24 -9.51 8.05
CA ALA A 92 -3.53 -10.87 7.57
C ALA A 92 -4.06 -10.86 6.12
N PHE A 93 -4.95 -9.93 5.78
CA PHE A 93 -5.43 -9.72 4.42
C PHE A 93 -4.31 -9.36 3.45
N ARG A 94 -3.42 -8.43 3.84
CA ARG A 94 -2.22 -8.09 3.07
C ARG A 94 -1.33 -9.31 2.79
N LYS A 95 -1.21 -10.22 3.75
CA LYS A 95 -0.47 -11.48 3.59
C LYS A 95 -1.21 -12.45 2.65
N ALA A 96 -2.52 -12.56 2.78
CA ALA A 96 -3.33 -13.47 1.96
C ALA A 96 -3.31 -13.12 0.46
N ILE A 97 -3.12 -11.85 0.11
CA ILE A 97 -3.04 -11.39 -1.28
C ILE A 97 -1.62 -11.45 -1.88
N LEU A 98 -0.62 -12.02 -1.18
CA LEU A 98 0.71 -12.29 -1.74
C LEU A 98 0.68 -13.57 -2.60
N THR A 99 -0.07 -13.54 -3.68
CA THR A 99 -0.30 -14.69 -4.57
C THR A 99 0.11 -14.35 -6.00
N GLY A 100 0.45 -15.38 -6.78
CA GLY A 100 0.89 -15.22 -8.15
C GLY A 100 2.37 -14.82 -8.28
N GLU A 101 2.71 -14.23 -9.43
CA GLU A 101 4.05 -13.76 -9.73
C GLU A 101 4.36 -12.43 -9.02
N LEU A 102 5.65 -12.12 -8.81
CA LEU A 102 6.09 -10.90 -8.12
C LEU A 102 5.43 -9.60 -8.61
N PRO A 103 5.28 -9.36 -9.93
CA PRO A 103 4.59 -8.16 -10.41
C PRO A 103 3.12 -8.10 -10.03
N GLU A 104 2.46 -9.24 -9.76
CA GLU A 104 1.02 -9.29 -9.50
C GLU A 104 0.67 -8.80 -8.10
N PHE A 105 1.52 -9.08 -7.10
CA PHE A 105 1.26 -8.68 -5.71
C PHE A 105 2.10 -7.48 -5.22
N THR A 106 3.15 -7.07 -5.95
CA THR A 106 3.98 -5.92 -5.53
C THR A 106 3.34 -4.58 -5.92
N CYS A 107 3.67 -3.54 -5.15
CA CYS A 107 3.08 -2.22 -5.31
C CYS A 107 3.62 -1.49 -6.55
N PHE A 108 2.73 -1.05 -7.44
CA PHE A 108 3.07 -0.22 -8.59
C PHE A 108 3.72 1.10 -8.16
N LEU A 109 3.12 1.79 -7.15
CA LEU A 109 3.64 3.07 -6.67
C LEU A 109 5.04 2.92 -6.07
N GLY A 110 5.27 1.87 -5.28
CA GLY A 110 6.57 1.57 -4.71
C GLY A 110 7.62 1.20 -5.76
N THR A 111 7.21 0.67 -6.91
CA THR A 111 8.13 0.39 -8.02
C THR A 111 8.52 1.67 -8.75
N ILE A 112 7.55 2.49 -9.15
CA ILE A 112 7.81 3.68 -9.97
C ILE A 112 8.52 4.79 -9.19
N ILE A 113 8.20 4.98 -7.90
CA ILE A 113 8.78 6.06 -7.10
C ILE A 113 10.29 5.89 -6.91
N GLN A 114 10.79 4.66 -6.79
CA GLN A 114 12.22 4.40 -6.61
C GLN A 114 13.07 4.85 -7.80
N GLU A 115 12.47 4.92 -9.00
CA GLU A 115 13.16 5.34 -10.23
C GLU A 115 12.84 6.80 -10.63
N ALA A 116 11.66 7.32 -10.24
CA ALA A 116 11.16 8.58 -10.72
C ALA A 116 11.35 9.76 -9.74
N TYR A 117 11.69 9.52 -8.47
CA TYR A 117 11.61 10.54 -7.42
C TYR A 117 12.47 11.79 -7.66
N LEU A 118 13.62 11.68 -8.33
CA LEU A 118 14.50 12.81 -8.67
C LEU A 118 14.21 13.40 -10.05
N THR A 119 13.79 12.56 -11.00
CA THR A 119 13.72 12.93 -12.42
C THR A 119 12.33 13.35 -12.88
N HIS A 120 11.28 12.93 -12.15
CA HIS A 120 9.88 13.17 -12.49
C HIS A 120 9.08 13.63 -11.26
N PRO A 121 9.22 14.91 -10.84
CA PRO A 121 8.59 15.42 -9.61
C PRO A 121 7.07 15.27 -9.56
N GLU A 122 6.40 15.38 -10.70
CA GLU A 122 4.93 15.21 -10.79
C GLU A 122 4.51 13.78 -10.49
N ILE A 123 5.23 12.78 -11.03
CA ILE A 123 5.00 11.36 -10.73
C ILE A 123 5.27 11.09 -9.25
N SER A 124 6.38 11.63 -8.71
CA SER A 124 6.74 11.51 -7.30
C SER A 124 5.63 12.03 -6.38
N THR A 125 5.13 13.24 -6.66
CA THR A 125 4.04 13.87 -5.90
C THR A 125 2.74 13.06 -5.99
N ALA A 126 2.40 12.53 -7.17
CA ALA A 126 1.21 11.71 -7.36
C ALA A 126 1.31 10.39 -6.58
N CYS A 127 2.48 9.73 -6.58
CA CYS A 127 2.74 8.53 -5.80
C CYS A 127 2.67 8.78 -4.29
N GLU A 128 3.29 9.87 -3.80
CA GLU A 128 3.24 10.27 -2.39
C GLU A 128 1.80 10.46 -1.93
N ARG A 129 0.99 11.22 -2.68
CA ARG A 129 -0.42 11.44 -2.35
C ARG A 129 -1.20 10.12 -2.26
N SER A 130 -0.99 9.21 -3.20
CA SER A 130 -1.70 7.93 -3.24
C SER A 130 -1.27 7.01 -2.09
N LEU A 131 0.04 6.91 -1.79
CA LEU A 131 0.56 6.12 -0.67
C LEU A 131 0.06 6.67 0.68
N THR A 132 0.11 8.00 0.86
CA THR A 132 -0.36 8.68 2.07
C THR A 132 -1.88 8.53 2.23
N ALA A 133 -2.66 8.67 1.16
CA ALA A 133 -4.10 8.46 1.20
C ALA A 133 -4.45 7.03 1.65
N HIS A 134 -3.73 6.02 1.14
CA HIS A 134 -3.93 4.64 1.58
C HIS A 134 -3.53 4.44 3.06
N ALA A 135 -2.42 5.00 3.51
CA ALA A 135 -2.04 4.95 4.93
C ALA A 135 -3.13 5.56 5.83
N LYS A 136 -3.69 6.69 5.44
CA LYS A 136 -4.75 7.38 6.19
C LYS A 136 -6.01 6.54 6.41
N THR A 137 -6.31 5.56 5.55
CA THR A 137 -7.47 4.67 5.75
C THR A 137 -7.40 3.89 7.05
N LEU A 138 -6.18 3.65 7.59
CA LEU A 138 -5.96 2.93 8.85
C LEU A 138 -6.05 3.82 10.09
N GLU A 139 -6.01 5.16 9.93
CA GLU A 139 -5.91 6.07 11.07
C GLU A 139 -7.11 6.02 12.01
N ALA A 140 -8.30 5.77 11.50
CA ALA A 140 -9.50 5.65 12.33
C ALA A 140 -9.37 4.46 13.28
N ASP A 141 -9.01 3.29 12.76
CA ASP A 141 -8.85 2.08 13.57
C ASP A 141 -7.69 2.20 14.56
N ILE A 142 -6.55 2.81 14.15
CA ILE A 142 -5.42 3.07 15.06
C ILE A 142 -5.85 3.97 16.21
N ARG A 143 -6.57 5.07 15.92
CA ARG A 143 -7.06 6.02 16.94
C ARG A 143 -8.03 5.36 17.90
N ASP A 144 -8.95 4.54 17.38
CA ASP A 144 -9.95 3.84 18.18
C ASP A 144 -9.32 2.75 19.03
N ALA A 145 -8.34 2.00 18.50
CA ALA A 145 -7.56 1.04 19.25
C ALA A 145 -6.76 1.73 20.38
N MET A 146 -6.09 2.86 20.09
CA MET A 146 -5.38 3.64 21.14
C MET A 146 -6.32 4.04 22.28
N ARG A 147 -7.54 4.48 21.98
CA ARG A 147 -8.54 4.84 22.99
C ARG A 147 -9.01 3.63 23.78
N LYS A 148 -9.39 2.56 23.11
CA LYS A 148 -9.94 1.34 23.70
C LYS A 148 -8.93 0.66 24.63
N TYR A 149 -7.68 0.51 24.16
CA TYR A 149 -6.60 -0.15 24.90
C TYR A 149 -5.78 0.81 25.76
N ARG A 150 -6.17 2.11 25.81
CA ARG A 150 -5.52 3.15 26.60
C ARG A 150 -4.01 3.28 26.32
N VAL A 151 -3.61 3.03 25.06
CA VAL A 151 -2.21 3.14 24.65
C VAL A 151 -1.81 4.59 24.51
N ARG A 152 -0.66 4.95 25.12
CA ARG A 152 -0.02 6.26 25.01
C ARG A 152 1.45 6.06 24.67
N GLY A 153 2.00 6.90 23.82
CA GLY A 153 3.40 6.84 23.42
C GLY A 153 3.86 8.15 22.81
N ASN A 154 5.13 8.22 22.47
CA ASN A 154 5.75 9.36 21.77
C ASN A 154 5.62 9.27 20.24
N TRP A 155 4.59 8.59 19.76
CA TRP A 155 4.28 8.39 18.35
C TRP A 155 2.85 8.85 18.04
N THR A 156 2.55 9.12 16.78
CA THR A 156 1.24 9.59 16.32
C THR A 156 0.50 8.52 15.55
N VAL A 157 -0.82 8.65 15.44
CA VAL A 157 -1.67 7.79 14.59
C VAL A 157 -1.14 7.72 13.16
N GLY A 158 -0.83 8.89 12.57
CA GLY A 158 -0.28 8.95 11.21
C GLY A 158 1.09 8.29 11.07
N SER A 159 1.98 8.43 12.09
CA SER A 159 3.29 7.78 12.04
C SER A 159 3.20 6.25 12.09
N LEU A 160 2.25 5.69 12.87
CA LEU A 160 2.02 4.25 12.88
C LEU A 160 1.39 3.78 11.55
N ALA A 161 0.45 4.54 10.99
CA ALA A 161 -0.13 4.23 9.69
C ALA A 161 0.94 4.18 8.59
N LEU A 162 1.86 5.16 8.56
CA LEU A 162 3.00 5.18 7.64
C LEU A 162 3.99 4.05 7.92
N HIS A 163 4.25 3.70 9.20
CA HIS A 163 5.11 2.57 9.55
C HIS A 163 4.55 1.24 9.01
N ILE A 164 3.24 1.02 9.12
CA ILE A 164 2.59 -0.16 8.53
C ILE A 164 2.87 -0.22 7.01
N GLN A 165 2.73 0.91 6.30
CA GLN A 165 3.04 0.97 4.88
C GLN A 165 4.54 0.75 4.61
N ALA A 166 5.43 1.29 5.42
CA ALA A 166 6.87 1.12 5.27
C ALA A 166 7.28 -0.36 5.37
N VAL A 167 6.71 -1.12 6.32
CA VAL A 167 6.97 -2.57 6.45
C VAL A 167 6.47 -3.33 5.22
N ILE A 168 5.28 -3.00 4.72
CA ILE A 168 4.70 -3.63 3.52
C ILE A 168 5.59 -3.36 2.30
N GLN A 169 5.98 -2.11 2.06
CA GLN A 169 6.83 -1.72 0.93
C GLN A 169 8.23 -2.35 1.04
N GLY A 170 8.82 -2.36 2.22
CA GLY A 170 10.09 -3.05 2.50
C GLY A 170 10.00 -4.55 2.22
N GLY A 171 8.89 -5.18 2.63
CA GLY A 171 8.60 -6.59 2.33
C GLY A 171 8.56 -6.87 0.82
N PHE A 172 7.97 -5.99 0.02
CA PHE A 172 7.95 -6.12 -1.45
C PHE A 172 9.34 -6.00 -2.08
N ILE A 173 10.18 -5.09 -1.57
CA ILE A 173 11.56 -4.96 -2.02
C ILE A 173 12.34 -6.27 -1.73
N LEU A 174 12.20 -6.82 -0.52
CA LEU A 174 12.85 -8.07 -0.14
C LEU A 174 12.32 -9.26 -0.94
N ALA A 175 11.01 -9.32 -1.23
CA ALA A 175 10.42 -10.33 -2.08
C ALA A 175 11.01 -10.31 -3.50
N LYS A 176 11.18 -9.11 -4.09
CA LYS A 176 11.84 -8.94 -5.39
C LYS A 176 13.31 -9.38 -5.33
N ALA A 177 14.05 -8.97 -4.30
CA ALA A 177 15.47 -9.33 -4.14
C ALA A 177 15.69 -10.85 -3.99
N LYS A 178 14.76 -11.54 -3.32
CA LYS A 178 14.80 -12.99 -3.09
C LYS A 178 14.03 -13.83 -4.12
N ALA A 179 13.42 -13.16 -5.09
CA ALA A 179 12.57 -13.79 -6.11
C ALA A 179 11.46 -14.71 -5.53
N ASN A 180 10.92 -14.37 -4.35
CA ASN A 180 9.80 -15.12 -3.75
C ASN A 180 9.03 -14.25 -2.72
N ALA A 181 7.78 -14.66 -2.42
CA ALA A 181 6.91 -13.93 -1.49
C ALA A 181 7.23 -14.15 0.01
N ALA A 182 8.07 -15.14 0.36
CA ALA A 182 8.27 -15.54 1.75
C ALA A 182 8.77 -14.39 2.63
N ALA A 183 9.73 -13.59 2.15
CA ALA A 183 10.25 -12.45 2.90
C ALA A 183 9.19 -11.38 3.18
N ALA A 184 8.26 -11.15 2.26
CA ALA A 184 7.14 -10.24 2.49
C ALA A 184 6.16 -10.83 3.51
N ALA A 185 5.84 -12.12 3.40
CA ALA A 185 4.95 -12.81 4.33
C ALA A 185 5.51 -12.81 5.76
N GLU A 186 6.80 -13.11 5.94
CA GLU A 186 7.49 -13.07 7.24
C GLU A 186 7.50 -11.64 7.83
N SER A 187 7.75 -10.62 7.00
CA SER A 187 7.71 -9.22 7.44
C SER A 187 6.32 -8.82 7.95
N LEU A 188 5.25 -9.32 7.31
CA LEU A 188 3.88 -9.10 7.75
C LEU A 188 3.56 -9.87 9.05
N ASP A 189 4.10 -11.07 9.26
CA ASP A 189 3.98 -11.78 10.53
C ASP A 189 4.67 -11.02 11.67
N HIS A 190 5.82 -10.39 11.41
CA HIS A 190 6.48 -9.53 12.39
C HIS A 190 5.69 -8.24 12.64
N LEU A 191 5.11 -7.63 11.60
CA LEU A 191 4.24 -6.46 11.76
C LEU A 191 3.01 -6.78 12.63
N ARG A 192 2.38 -7.94 12.42
CA ARG A 192 1.27 -8.40 13.26
C ARG A 192 1.69 -8.51 14.73
N ARG A 193 2.81 -9.20 15.01
CA ARG A 193 3.34 -9.32 16.39
C ARG A 193 3.68 -7.95 16.98
N TYR A 194 4.23 -7.03 16.19
CA TYR A 194 4.52 -5.68 16.65
C TYR A 194 3.25 -4.95 17.06
N LEU A 195 2.16 -5.02 16.28
CA LEU A 195 0.89 -4.40 16.61
C LEU A 195 0.29 -5.04 17.89
N GLU A 196 0.28 -6.38 17.98
CA GLU A 196 -0.18 -7.09 19.17
C GLU A 196 0.58 -6.63 20.43
N LEU A 197 1.91 -6.56 20.38
CA LEU A 197 2.75 -6.10 21.48
C LEU A 197 2.55 -4.62 21.81
N LEU A 198 2.39 -3.77 20.78
CA LEU A 198 2.21 -2.32 20.95
C LEU A 198 0.94 -2.01 21.76
N PHE A 199 -0.14 -2.78 21.54
CA PHE A 199 -1.41 -2.60 22.21
C PHE A 199 -1.59 -3.44 23.49
N ASP A 200 -0.81 -4.53 23.68
CA ASP A 200 -0.84 -5.38 24.90
C ASP A 200 0.03 -4.85 26.05
N THR A 201 1.13 -4.15 25.75
CA THR A 201 2.12 -3.74 26.77
C THR A 201 1.63 -2.72 27.79
N GLN A 202 0.48 -2.09 27.58
CA GLN A 202 -0.07 -1.12 28.55
C GLN A 202 -0.95 -1.77 29.62
N THR A 203 -1.45 -2.97 29.39
CA THR A 203 -2.27 -3.70 30.37
C THR A 203 -1.40 -4.34 31.46
N LYS A 204 -0.14 -4.67 31.17
CA LYS A 204 0.79 -5.37 32.07
C LYS A 204 1.75 -4.47 32.86
N ARG A 205 1.77 -3.15 32.64
CA ARG A 205 2.68 -2.21 33.32
C ARG A 205 2.05 -1.45 34.52
N ARG A 206 1.16 -2.07 35.25
CA ARG A 206 0.83 -1.63 36.62
C ARG A 206 1.06 -2.79 37.62
N PRO A 207 2.30 -2.96 38.12
CA PRO A 207 2.38 -3.50 39.49
C PRO A 207 1.81 -2.41 40.39
N ASP A 208 0.79 -2.76 41.19
CA ASP A 208 0.28 -1.96 42.29
C ASP A 208 1.45 -1.46 43.14
N ARG A 209 1.73 -0.16 43.10
CA ARG A 209 2.46 0.47 44.18
C ARG A 209 1.52 0.48 45.41
N ALA A 210 1.63 -0.53 46.23
CA ALA A 210 1.08 -0.50 47.55
C ALA A 210 1.55 0.78 48.30
N PRO A 211 0.66 1.54 48.94
CA PRO A 211 1.06 2.70 49.71
C PRO A 211 1.95 2.25 50.83
N GLY A 212 3.22 2.73 50.85
CA GLY A 212 4.17 2.49 51.91
C GLY A 212 3.56 2.84 53.26
N LYS A 213 3.50 1.88 54.14
CA LYS A 213 3.19 2.08 55.56
C LYS A 213 4.20 3.07 56.15
N ALA A 214 3.73 4.24 56.51
CA ALA A 214 4.47 5.15 57.38
C ALA A 214 4.66 4.49 58.74
N THR A 215 5.86 4.01 59.01
CA THR A 215 6.29 3.66 60.35
C THR A 215 6.56 4.94 61.14
N LYS A 216 5.67 5.22 62.09
CA LYS A 216 5.96 6.18 63.17
C LYS A 216 6.95 5.52 64.15
N SER A 217 8.01 6.17 64.43
CA SER A 217 8.73 6.13 65.72
C SER A 217 9.33 7.49 65.96
#